data_54488607ffd5788a0bbfbd5498c3c7be
#
_entry.id   54488607ffd5788a0bbfbd5498c3c7be
#
_cell.length_a   1.000
_cell.length_b   1.000
_cell.length_c   1.000
_cell.angle_alpha   90.00
_cell.angle_beta   90.00
_cell.angle_gamma   90.00
#
_symmetry.space_group_name_H-M   'P 1'
#
loop_
_entity.id
_entity.type
_entity.pdbx_description
1 polymer ?
#
loop_
_entity_poly.entity_id
_entity_poly.type
_entity_poly.pdbx_seq_one_letter_code
_entity_poly.pdbx_strand_id
1 'polypeptide(L)'
;MLPLFASLLASFTVQASGDTFSTAIGMDYSSGDYGTGTTSEIWYVPVVGKYETGPMTYKVTVPWLRITNPEVGPNGDPLPGGCRDVESGLGDTVTSADYALLDGSEGGVLLDLIGKVKFPTADEDQCLGTGEFDYTAQVDIAKAFGSVTGFATLGWKKFGDLPDSNFDDPIFASLGFAMPVAVRTTAGASYDWRQKVVSTGSQIQELTLFVTHKLSHEWKIQLYVVKGFSDASPDAEGGLVLYHMF
;
A
#
# COMPACT_ATOMS: atom_id res chain seq x y z
N MET A 1 5.49 -3.43 -0.07
CA MET A 1 4.20 -2.82 0.22
C MET A 1 3.20 -3.37 -0.72
N LEU A 2 2.00 -3.70 -0.24
CA LEU A 2 0.88 -3.69 -1.17
C LEU A 2 0.89 -2.31 -1.81
N PRO A 3 1.03 -2.16 -3.14
CA PRO A 3 0.96 -0.86 -3.77
C PRO A 3 -0.26 -0.16 -3.20
N LEU A 4 -0.20 1.15 -3.01
CA LEU A 4 -1.30 2.00 -2.47
C LEU A 4 -2.68 1.58 -3.02
N PHE A 5 -2.65 0.92 -4.15
CA PHE A 5 -3.74 0.41 -4.95
C PHE A 5 -4.38 -0.90 -4.51
N ALA A 6 -3.64 -1.83 -3.95
CA ALA A 6 -4.24 -3.08 -3.48
C ALA A 6 -5.23 -2.78 -2.33
N SER A 7 -5.01 -1.68 -1.62
CA SER A 7 -5.97 -1.18 -0.63
C SER A 7 -7.20 -0.53 -1.27
N LEU A 8 -7.08 0.14 -2.42
CA LEU A 8 -8.17 0.88 -3.04
C LEU A 8 -9.25 -0.04 -3.63
N LEU A 9 -8.85 -1.06 -4.41
CA LEU A 9 -9.83 -1.99 -5.00
C LEU A 9 -10.49 -2.93 -3.98
N ALA A 10 -9.86 -3.12 -2.82
CA ALA A 10 -10.48 -3.84 -1.72
C ALA A 10 -11.49 -2.98 -0.94
N SER A 11 -11.43 -1.65 -1.08
CA SER A 11 -12.27 -0.71 -0.33
C SER A 11 -13.56 -0.32 -1.06
N PHE A 12 -13.63 -0.44 -2.38
CA PHE A 12 -14.87 -0.16 -3.13
C PHE A 12 -15.86 -1.32 -3.06
N THR A 13 -16.25 -1.72 -1.87
CA THR A 13 -17.40 -2.59 -1.70
C THR A 13 -18.65 -1.71 -1.59
N VAL A 14 -19.60 -1.91 -2.49
CA VAL A 14 -20.99 -1.44 -2.30
C VAL A 14 -21.41 -1.90 -0.90
N GLN A 15 -21.80 -0.94 -0.07
CA GLN A 15 -22.18 -1.15 1.32
C GLN A 15 -23.13 -2.36 1.48
N ALA A 16 -22.61 -3.45 2.03
CA ALA A 16 -23.45 -4.55 2.46
C ALA A 16 -24.26 -4.09 3.67
N SER A 17 -25.51 -4.46 3.77
CA SER A 17 -26.41 -4.05 4.85
C SER A 17 -26.13 -4.77 6.19
N GLY A 18 -24.87 -5.08 6.49
CA GLY A 18 -24.42 -5.76 7.71
C GLY A 18 -22.90 -5.64 7.90
N ASP A 19 -22.47 -5.99 9.09
CA ASP A 19 -21.05 -6.05 9.43
C ASP A 19 -20.35 -7.14 8.62
N THR A 20 -19.19 -6.83 8.06
CA THR A 20 -18.42 -7.78 7.25
C THR A 20 -16.99 -7.87 7.80
N PHE A 21 -16.52 -9.09 7.98
CA PHE A 21 -15.14 -9.37 8.31
C PHE A 21 -14.44 -10.03 7.12
N SER A 22 -13.23 -9.60 6.83
CA SER A 22 -12.41 -10.22 5.79
C SER A 22 -10.94 -10.24 6.19
N THR A 23 -10.20 -11.17 5.61
CA THR A 23 -8.77 -11.30 5.79
C THR A 23 -8.06 -11.31 4.44
N ALA A 24 -6.79 -10.93 4.43
CA ALA A 24 -5.94 -11.11 3.28
C ALA A 24 -4.54 -11.52 3.71
N ILE A 25 -3.88 -12.29 2.84
CA ILE A 25 -2.45 -12.56 2.93
C ILE A 25 -1.82 -12.20 1.59
N GLY A 26 -0.72 -11.47 1.64
CA GLY A 26 0.05 -11.09 0.46
C GLY A 26 1.43 -11.71 0.44
N MET A 27 2.05 -11.72 -0.72
CA MET A 27 3.48 -11.94 -0.91
C MET A 27 3.94 -10.99 -2.02
N ASP A 28 4.88 -10.15 -1.69
CA ASP A 28 5.46 -9.14 -2.56
C ASP A 28 6.98 -9.29 -2.58
N TYR A 29 7.58 -9.06 -3.74
CA TYR A 29 9.01 -8.97 -3.94
C TYR A 29 9.33 -7.72 -4.73
N SER A 30 10.25 -6.92 -4.20
CA SER A 30 10.79 -5.76 -4.90
C SER A 30 12.32 -5.80 -4.92
N SER A 31 12.91 -5.22 -5.97
CA SER A 31 14.34 -5.09 -6.15
C SER A 31 14.66 -3.78 -6.84
N GLY A 32 15.67 -3.08 -6.35
CA GLY A 32 16.15 -1.81 -6.90
C GLY A 32 17.33 -1.27 -6.11
N ASP A 33 18.00 -0.27 -6.62
CA ASP A 33 19.08 0.42 -5.90
C ASP A 33 18.54 1.57 -5.02
N TYR A 34 17.32 2.00 -5.27
CA TYR A 34 16.62 3.06 -4.53
C TYR A 34 17.43 4.35 -4.32
N GLY A 35 18.38 4.61 -5.24
CA GLY A 35 19.29 5.75 -5.18
C GLY A 35 20.45 5.61 -4.20
N THR A 36 20.66 4.45 -3.61
CA THR A 36 21.75 4.17 -2.65
C THR A 36 23.02 3.66 -3.35
N GLY A 37 22.89 3.19 -4.60
CA GLY A 37 23.96 2.59 -5.38
C GLY A 37 24.23 1.13 -5.04
N THR A 38 23.46 0.54 -4.12
CA THR A 38 23.51 -0.87 -3.75
C THR A 38 22.13 -1.47 -3.95
N THR A 39 22.03 -2.60 -4.65
CA THR A 39 20.75 -3.26 -4.87
C THR A 39 20.21 -3.83 -3.55
N SER A 40 19.02 -3.37 -3.16
CA SER A 40 18.23 -3.92 -2.08
C SER A 40 17.16 -4.85 -2.64
N GLU A 41 16.95 -5.99 -1.99
CA GLU A 41 15.87 -6.93 -2.30
C GLU A 41 14.96 -7.04 -1.08
N ILE A 42 13.67 -6.87 -1.28
CA ILE A 42 12.68 -6.85 -0.20
C ILE A 42 11.61 -7.90 -0.47
N TRP A 43 11.45 -8.84 0.45
CA TRP A 43 10.28 -9.69 0.56
C TRP A 43 9.35 -9.11 1.62
N TYR A 44 8.11 -8.88 1.26
CA TYR A 44 7.07 -8.33 2.14
C TYR A 44 5.86 -9.26 2.14
N VAL A 45 5.52 -9.82 3.30
CA VAL A 45 4.42 -10.77 3.47
C VAL A 45 3.41 -10.22 4.49
N PRO A 46 2.44 -9.40 4.06
CA PRO A 46 1.42 -8.83 4.94
C PRO A 46 0.31 -9.84 5.23
N VAL A 47 -0.13 -9.85 6.49
CA VAL A 47 -1.41 -10.41 6.91
C VAL A 47 -2.32 -9.24 7.30
N VAL A 48 -3.51 -9.20 6.72
CA VAL A 48 -4.47 -8.10 6.89
C VAL A 48 -5.77 -8.63 7.47
N GLY A 49 -6.24 -8.02 8.55
CA GLY A 49 -7.61 -8.12 9.03
C GLY A 49 -8.38 -6.86 8.67
N LYS A 50 -9.60 -7.01 8.14
CA LYS A 50 -10.48 -5.88 7.80
C LYS A 50 -11.87 -6.13 8.37
N TYR A 51 -12.45 -5.10 9.01
CA TYR A 51 -13.80 -5.06 9.54
C TYR A 51 -14.55 -3.86 8.99
N GLU A 52 -15.71 -4.08 8.39
CA GLU A 52 -16.57 -3.07 7.79
C GLU A 52 -17.88 -3.01 8.54
N THR A 53 -18.27 -1.81 8.98
CA THR A 53 -19.53 -1.58 9.71
C THR A 53 -20.09 -0.19 9.37
N GLY A 54 -21.29 -0.15 8.81
CA GLY A 54 -21.86 1.10 8.30
C GLY A 54 -20.88 1.81 7.35
N PRO A 55 -20.61 3.11 7.53
CA PRO A 55 -19.68 3.86 6.68
C PRO A 55 -18.21 3.66 7.08
N MET A 56 -17.91 2.88 8.12
CA MET A 56 -16.56 2.72 8.65
C MET A 56 -15.92 1.41 8.19
N THR A 57 -14.64 1.48 7.82
CA THR A 57 -13.78 0.33 7.60
C THR A 57 -12.54 0.44 8.47
N TYR A 58 -12.26 -0.59 9.23
CA TYR A 58 -11.05 -0.70 10.05
C TYR A 58 -10.14 -1.78 9.48
N LYS A 59 -8.83 -1.50 9.39
CA LYS A 59 -7.84 -2.47 8.93
C LYS A 59 -6.68 -2.53 9.90
N VAL A 60 -6.13 -3.72 10.05
CA VAL A 60 -4.87 -3.98 10.74
C VAL A 60 -4.00 -4.80 9.81
N THR A 61 -2.77 -4.36 9.59
CA THR A 61 -1.78 -5.05 8.77
C THR A 61 -0.57 -5.37 9.63
N VAL A 62 -0.21 -6.64 9.69
CA VAL A 62 1.01 -7.14 10.34
C VAL A 62 1.86 -7.79 9.26
N PRO A 63 3.00 -7.19 8.86
CA PRO A 63 3.86 -7.75 7.84
C PRO A 63 4.98 -8.56 8.45
N TRP A 64 5.45 -9.56 7.69
CA TRP A 64 6.77 -10.14 7.82
C TRP A 64 7.65 -9.63 6.69
N LEU A 65 8.90 -9.32 7.00
CA LEU A 65 9.89 -8.75 6.10
C LEU A 65 11.12 -9.63 6.00
N ARG A 66 11.74 -9.64 4.81
CA ARG A 66 13.14 -10.00 4.65
C ARG A 66 13.77 -9.00 3.68
N ILE A 67 14.82 -8.34 4.12
CA ILE A 67 15.50 -7.29 3.37
C ILE A 67 16.96 -7.69 3.21
N THR A 68 17.44 -7.69 1.98
CA THR A 68 18.86 -7.84 1.64
C THR A 68 19.41 -6.44 1.37
N ASN A 69 20.56 -6.08 1.95
CA ASN A 69 21.13 -4.74 1.95
C ASN A 69 20.11 -3.68 2.40
N PRO A 70 19.73 -3.65 3.71
CA PRO A 70 18.64 -2.86 4.24
C PRO A 70 18.99 -1.35 4.32
N GLU A 71 19.11 -0.70 3.18
CA GLU A 71 19.25 0.75 3.04
C GLU A 71 17.89 1.45 3.03
N VAL A 72 16.87 0.73 2.53
CA VAL A 72 15.49 1.17 2.46
C VAL A 72 14.54 0.06 2.85
N GLY A 73 13.43 0.44 3.45
CA GLY A 73 12.31 -0.44 3.74
C GLY A 73 11.33 -0.54 2.57
N PRO A 74 10.22 -1.25 2.79
CA PRO A 74 9.11 -1.27 1.84
C PRO A 74 8.71 0.16 1.47
N ASN A 75 8.45 0.41 0.18
CA ASN A 75 8.15 1.73 -0.43
C ASN A 75 9.31 2.70 -0.57
N GLY A 76 10.54 2.27 -0.54
CA GLY A 76 11.67 3.18 -0.53
C GLY A 76 11.62 4.13 0.69
N ASP A 77 10.99 3.71 1.78
CA ASP A 77 11.04 4.46 3.04
C ASP A 77 12.43 4.30 3.65
N PRO A 78 13.07 5.38 4.14
CA PRO A 78 14.40 5.29 4.71
C PRO A 78 14.40 4.42 5.98
N LEU A 79 15.48 3.66 6.16
CA LEU A 79 15.75 2.84 7.35
C LEU A 79 16.95 3.38 8.12
N PRO A 80 17.10 3.05 9.42
CA PRO A 80 18.34 3.29 10.15
C PRO A 80 19.52 2.61 9.45
N GLY A 81 20.66 3.28 9.33
CA GLY A 81 21.84 2.69 8.77
C GLY A 81 22.58 1.74 9.71
N GLY A 82 23.53 0.96 9.19
CA GLY A 82 24.44 0.14 10.00
C GLY A 82 23.96 -1.29 10.26
N CYS A 83 23.02 -1.78 9.49
CA CYS A 83 22.44 -3.10 9.60
C CYS A 83 23.25 -4.17 8.87
N ARG A 84 22.94 -5.45 9.10
CA ARG A 84 23.60 -6.58 8.45
C ARG A 84 23.14 -6.68 6.99
N ASP A 85 23.89 -7.46 6.20
CA ASP A 85 23.58 -7.66 4.78
C ASP A 85 22.20 -8.28 4.52
N VAL A 86 21.66 -9.03 5.47
CA VAL A 86 20.33 -9.64 5.39
C VAL A 86 19.66 -9.60 6.76
N GLU A 87 18.48 -8.99 6.81
CA GLU A 87 17.64 -8.96 8.00
C GLU A 87 16.25 -9.53 7.70
N SER A 88 15.62 -10.15 8.69
CA SER A 88 14.25 -10.68 8.55
C SER A 88 13.52 -10.78 9.87
N GLY A 89 12.24 -10.46 9.87
CA GLY A 89 11.38 -10.50 11.06
C GLY A 89 10.04 -9.85 10.81
N LEU A 90 9.33 -9.55 11.90
CA LEU A 90 8.10 -8.77 11.82
C LEU A 90 8.43 -7.30 11.52
N GLY A 91 7.70 -6.71 10.62
CA GLY A 91 7.75 -5.28 10.34
C GLY A 91 6.79 -4.48 11.21
N ASP A 92 6.69 -3.18 10.93
CA ASP A 92 5.80 -2.29 11.64
C ASP A 92 4.33 -2.60 11.35
N THR A 93 3.54 -2.69 12.41
CA THR A 93 2.09 -2.87 12.32
C THR A 93 1.43 -1.57 11.88
N VAL A 94 0.56 -1.64 10.88
CA VAL A 94 -0.21 -0.49 10.40
C VAL A 94 -1.68 -0.71 10.69
N THR A 95 -2.33 0.31 11.28
CA THR A 95 -3.79 0.34 11.41
C THR A 95 -4.36 1.47 10.56
N SER A 96 -5.56 1.28 10.03
CA SER A 96 -6.33 2.36 9.40
C SER A 96 -7.78 2.38 9.85
N ALA A 97 -8.36 3.59 9.74
CA ALA A 97 -9.78 3.83 9.84
C ALA A 97 -10.18 4.63 8.59
N ASP A 98 -11.12 4.08 7.83
CA ASP A 98 -11.60 4.63 6.58
C ASP A 98 -13.09 4.99 6.78
N TYR A 99 -13.49 6.20 6.39
CA TYR A 99 -14.86 6.67 6.46
C TYR A 99 -15.39 6.95 5.05
N ALA A 100 -16.41 6.21 4.64
CA ALA A 100 -17.10 6.42 3.36
C ALA A 100 -17.98 7.70 3.47
N LEU A 101 -17.48 8.80 2.92
CA LEU A 101 -18.21 10.07 2.86
C LEU A 101 -19.28 10.05 1.76
N LEU A 102 -18.99 9.40 0.63
CA LEU A 102 -19.92 9.14 -0.46
C LEU A 102 -19.82 7.66 -0.84
N ASP A 103 -20.94 6.97 -0.84
CA ASP A 103 -21.05 5.52 -1.07
C ASP A 103 -21.40 5.14 -2.52
N GLY A 104 -21.39 6.10 -3.43
CA GLY A 104 -21.77 5.88 -4.83
C GLY A 104 -23.26 5.87 -5.11
N SER A 105 -24.13 5.98 -4.10
CA SER A 105 -25.58 6.00 -4.26
C SER A 105 -26.06 7.21 -5.05
N GLU A 106 -25.38 8.34 -4.90
CA GLU A 106 -25.65 9.56 -5.64
C GLU A 106 -24.60 9.83 -6.71
N GLY A 107 -24.95 9.68 -7.97
CA GLY A 107 -24.06 9.99 -9.11
C GLY A 107 -22.89 9.04 -9.32
N GLY A 108 -22.86 7.91 -8.62
CA GLY A 108 -21.85 6.86 -8.78
C GLY A 108 -20.42 7.27 -8.34
N VAL A 109 -20.30 8.28 -7.47
CA VAL A 109 -19.03 8.73 -6.91
C VAL A 109 -18.84 8.11 -5.54
N LEU A 110 -17.73 7.41 -5.34
CA LEU A 110 -17.23 6.95 -4.05
C LEU A 110 -16.18 7.94 -3.55
N LEU A 111 -16.24 8.31 -2.29
CA LEU A 111 -15.29 9.22 -1.65
C LEU A 111 -15.03 8.76 -0.22
N ASP A 112 -13.80 8.38 0.05
CA ASP A 112 -13.36 7.89 1.35
C ASP A 112 -12.33 8.83 1.98
N LEU A 113 -12.47 9.06 3.29
CA LEU A 113 -11.48 9.74 4.12
C LEU A 113 -10.76 8.67 4.95
N ILE A 114 -9.44 8.62 4.89
CA ILE A 114 -8.66 7.56 5.48
C ILE A 114 -7.57 8.13 6.37
N GLY A 115 -7.53 7.66 7.62
CA GLY A 115 -6.43 7.87 8.54
C GLY A 115 -5.67 6.57 8.78
N LYS A 116 -4.32 6.63 8.79
CA LYS A 116 -3.48 5.45 9.09
C LYS A 116 -2.45 5.81 10.15
N VAL A 117 -2.12 4.84 10.98
CA VAL A 117 -1.03 4.91 11.97
C VAL A 117 -0.15 3.68 11.79
N LYS A 118 1.15 3.91 11.59
CA LYS A 118 2.19 2.89 11.68
C LYS A 118 2.71 2.87 13.11
N PHE A 119 2.66 1.73 13.77
CA PHE A 119 3.20 1.50 15.10
C PHE A 119 4.60 0.92 15.00
N PRO A 120 5.58 1.40 15.79
CA PRO A 120 6.95 0.89 15.78
C PRO A 120 7.03 -0.47 16.48
N THR A 121 6.54 -1.52 15.83
CA THR A 121 6.51 -2.89 16.35
C THR A 121 7.62 -3.76 15.78
N ALA A 122 8.32 -3.27 14.76
CA ALA A 122 9.47 -3.92 14.18
C ALA A 122 10.72 -3.75 15.07
N ASP A 123 11.68 -4.62 14.88
CA ASP A 123 12.99 -4.52 15.53
C ASP A 123 13.84 -3.48 14.77
N GLU A 124 14.07 -2.32 15.39
CA GLU A 124 14.86 -1.22 14.82
C GLU A 124 16.35 -1.57 14.74
N ASP A 125 16.87 -2.35 15.69
CA ASP A 125 18.26 -2.82 15.69
C ASP A 125 18.55 -3.78 14.52
N GLN A 126 17.50 -4.39 13.94
CA GLN A 126 17.55 -5.22 12.74
C GLN A 126 17.10 -4.47 11.48
N CYS A 127 16.94 -3.15 11.51
CA CYS A 127 16.48 -2.35 10.38
C CYS A 127 15.18 -2.85 9.72
N LEU A 128 14.26 -3.42 10.50
CA LEU A 128 12.95 -3.85 10.04
C LEU A 128 11.88 -2.75 10.20
N GLY A 129 12.25 -1.66 10.84
CA GLY A 129 11.46 -0.44 11.05
C GLY A 129 12.32 0.69 11.56
N THR A 130 11.72 1.86 11.75
CA THR A 130 12.39 3.08 12.21
C THR A 130 12.33 3.29 13.72
N GLY A 131 11.60 2.46 14.47
CA GLY A 131 11.32 2.70 15.88
C GLY A 131 10.33 3.85 16.15
N GLU A 132 9.82 4.51 15.11
CA GLU A 132 9.02 5.71 15.19
C GLU A 132 7.59 5.52 14.66
N PHE A 133 6.66 6.33 15.16
CA PHE A 133 5.29 6.39 14.64
C PHE A 133 5.22 7.18 13.35
N ASP A 134 4.51 6.65 12.33
CA ASP A 134 4.11 7.43 11.15
C ASP A 134 2.60 7.63 11.15
N TYR A 135 2.17 8.76 10.62
CA TYR A 135 0.76 9.10 10.45
C TYR A 135 0.47 9.40 8.98
N THR A 136 -0.68 8.95 8.49
CA THR A 136 -1.11 9.23 7.13
C THR A 136 -2.55 9.71 7.14
N ALA A 137 -2.82 10.75 6.36
CA ALA A 137 -4.17 11.18 6.05
C ALA A 137 -4.32 11.21 4.52
N GLN A 138 -5.40 10.60 4.00
CA GLN A 138 -5.65 10.58 2.56
C GLN A 138 -7.13 10.63 2.23
N VAL A 139 -7.40 11.05 1.02
CA VAL A 139 -8.71 11.04 0.37
C VAL A 139 -8.62 10.15 -0.85
N ASP A 140 -9.54 9.19 -0.95
CA ASP A 140 -9.69 8.31 -2.10
C ASP A 140 -11.01 8.63 -2.80
N ILE A 141 -10.97 8.77 -4.11
CA ILE A 141 -12.14 8.98 -4.95
C ILE A 141 -12.20 7.95 -6.06
N ALA A 142 -13.39 7.42 -6.35
CA ALA A 142 -13.60 6.61 -7.53
C ALA A 142 -14.95 6.92 -8.19
N LYS A 143 -15.00 6.70 -9.50
CA LYS A 143 -16.20 6.88 -10.30
C LYS A 143 -16.25 5.88 -11.46
N ALA A 144 -17.43 5.31 -11.65
CA ALA A 144 -17.70 4.46 -12.81
C ALA A 144 -18.08 5.31 -14.04
N PHE A 145 -17.41 5.03 -15.16
CA PHE A 145 -17.67 5.57 -16.49
C PHE A 145 -18.03 4.40 -17.42
N GLY A 146 -19.28 3.98 -17.39
CA GLY A 146 -19.70 2.74 -18.05
C GLY A 146 -19.05 1.52 -17.41
N SER A 147 -18.26 0.77 -18.18
CA SER A 147 -17.53 -0.40 -17.68
C SER A 147 -16.17 -0.09 -17.07
N VAL A 148 -15.68 1.13 -17.20
CA VAL A 148 -14.39 1.55 -16.63
C VAL A 148 -14.63 2.30 -15.35
N THR A 149 -13.92 1.94 -14.28
CA THR A 149 -13.87 2.72 -13.03
C THR A 149 -12.56 3.48 -13.00
N GLY A 150 -12.63 4.80 -13.02
CA GLY A 150 -11.49 5.67 -12.72
C GLY A 150 -11.37 5.88 -11.21
N PHE A 151 -10.17 6.03 -10.70
CA PHE A 151 -9.92 6.30 -9.28
C PHE A 151 -8.67 7.17 -9.09
N ALA A 152 -8.65 7.91 -7.99
CA ALA A 152 -7.53 8.73 -7.60
C ALA A 152 -7.40 8.77 -6.08
N THR A 153 -6.17 8.97 -5.61
CA THR A 153 -5.81 9.21 -4.22
C THR A 153 -5.02 10.50 -4.12
N LEU A 154 -5.24 11.25 -3.06
CA LEU A 154 -4.37 12.34 -2.61
C LEU A 154 -4.16 12.19 -1.11
N GLY A 155 -2.92 12.21 -0.67
CA GLY A 155 -2.61 12.04 0.74
C GLY A 155 -1.34 12.77 1.17
N TRP A 156 -1.17 12.79 2.48
CA TRP A 156 -0.03 13.33 3.19
C TRP A 156 0.42 12.32 4.24
N LYS A 157 1.73 12.13 4.38
CA LYS A 157 2.32 11.24 5.39
C LYS A 157 3.27 12.05 6.26
N LYS A 158 3.09 11.94 7.57
CA LYS A 158 4.05 12.40 8.56
C LYS A 158 4.92 11.22 8.98
N PHE A 159 6.22 11.33 8.73
CA PHE A 159 7.19 10.39 9.26
C PHE A 159 7.60 10.75 10.69
N GLY A 160 7.88 9.74 11.53
CA GLY A 160 8.63 9.93 12.75
C GLY A 160 10.09 10.21 12.43
N ASP A 161 10.67 11.19 13.12
CA ASP A 161 12.07 11.60 12.92
C ASP A 161 13.01 10.65 13.67
N LEU A 162 14.08 10.22 13.00
CA LEU A 162 15.19 9.52 13.67
C LEU A 162 16.08 10.53 14.45
N PRO A 163 16.79 10.10 15.50
CA PRO A 163 17.61 10.99 16.32
C PRO A 163 18.59 11.87 15.55
N ASP A 164 19.13 11.35 14.44
CA ASP A 164 20.14 12.01 13.61
C ASP A 164 19.65 12.39 12.20
N SER A 165 18.34 12.23 11.92
CA SER A 165 17.76 12.50 10.59
C SER A 165 16.34 13.01 10.71
N ASN A 166 16.08 14.17 10.12
CA ASN A 166 14.72 14.68 9.97
C ASN A 166 14.20 14.28 8.59
N PHE A 167 13.04 13.67 8.57
CA PHE A 167 12.35 13.31 7.34
C PHE A 167 11.39 14.42 6.91
N ASP A 168 11.31 14.67 5.61
CA ASP A 168 10.26 15.49 5.04
C ASP A 168 8.91 14.75 5.16
N ASP A 169 7.83 15.51 5.32
CA ASP A 169 6.46 14.99 5.37
C ASP A 169 5.84 15.04 3.95
N PRO A 170 5.95 13.97 3.14
CA PRO A 170 5.61 14.03 1.73
C PRO A 170 4.10 14.04 1.48
N ILE A 171 3.70 14.76 0.44
CA ILE A 171 2.44 14.54 -0.24
C ILE A 171 2.62 13.41 -1.25
N PHE A 172 1.60 12.58 -1.40
CA PHE A 172 1.53 11.55 -2.42
C PHE A 172 0.20 11.59 -3.17
N ALA A 173 0.21 11.15 -4.39
CA ALA A 173 -0.97 11.06 -5.24
C ALA A 173 -0.92 9.82 -6.11
N SER A 174 -2.09 9.35 -6.49
CA SER A 174 -2.26 8.22 -7.37
C SER A 174 -3.42 8.46 -8.32
N LEU A 175 -3.31 7.96 -9.54
CA LEU A 175 -4.36 7.99 -10.54
C LEU A 175 -4.39 6.67 -11.29
N GLY A 176 -5.58 6.09 -11.46
CA GLY A 176 -5.70 4.82 -12.16
C GLY A 176 -7.09 4.52 -12.66
N PHE A 177 -7.20 3.36 -13.27
CA PHE A 177 -8.45 2.82 -13.75
C PHE A 177 -8.49 1.30 -13.62
N ALA A 178 -9.70 0.76 -13.57
CA ALA A 178 -9.97 -0.66 -13.59
C ALA A 178 -11.17 -0.95 -14.49
N MET A 179 -11.15 -2.11 -15.17
CA MET A 179 -12.25 -2.53 -16.02
C MET A 179 -12.40 -4.06 -15.99
N PRO A 180 -13.63 -4.59 -16.10
CA PRO A 180 -13.83 -6.01 -16.25
C PRO A 180 -13.30 -6.47 -17.64
N VAL A 181 -12.42 -7.46 -17.64
CA VAL A 181 -11.87 -8.08 -18.86
C VAL A 181 -12.46 -9.47 -19.11
N ALA A 182 -13.08 -10.08 -18.08
CA ALA A 182 -13.84 -11.31 -18.17
C ALA A 182 -14.91 -11.36 -17.05
N VAL A 183 -15.79 -12.36 -17.08
CA VAL A 183 -16.94 -12.48 -16.14
C VAL A 183 -16.56 -12.34 -14.65
N ARG A 184 -15.36 -12.78 -14.26
CA ARG A 184 -14.89 -12.74 -12.86
C ARG A 184 -13.54 -12.04 -12.73
N THR A 185 -13.08 -11.38 -13.78
CA THR A 185 -11.72 -10.83 -13.85
C THR A 185 -11.78 -9.36 -14.17
N THR A 186 -11.13 -8.56 -13.34
CA THR A 186 -10.91 -7.14 -13.52
C THR A 186 -9.43 -6.91 -13.72
N ALA A 187 -9.06 -6.09 -14.68
CA ALA A 187 -7.69 -5.61 -14.87
C ALA A 187 -7.66 -4.09 -14.76
N GLY A 188 -6.52 -3.56 -14.40
CA GLY A 188 -6.34 -2.13 -14.29
C GLY A 188 -4.89 -1.71 -14.25
N ALA A 189 -4.70 -0.40 -14.21
CA ALA A 189 -3.40 0.23 -14.09
C ALA A 189 -3.51 1.46 -13.21
N SER A 190 -2.40 1.83 -12.60
CA SER A 190 -2.24 3.06 -11.85
C SER A 190 -0.86 3.65 -12.03
N TYR A 191 -0.80 4.96 -11.87
CA TYR A 191 0.43 5.71 -11.73
C TYR A 191 0.45 6.33 -10.35
N ASP A 192 1.53 6.06 -9.60
CA ASP A 192 1.73 6.47 -8.23
C ASP A 192 2.90 7.45 -8.15
N TRP A 193 2.73 8.52 -7.42
CA TRP A 193 3.71 9.56 -7.20
C TRP A 193 3.78 9.95 -5.73
N ARG A 194 5.00 10.13 -5.20
CA ARG A 194 5.25 10.65 -3.84
C ARG A 194 6.45 11.60 -3.85
N GLN A 195 6.33 12.69 -3.12
CA GLN A 195 7.47 13.58 -2.87
C GLN A 195 8.60 12.81 -2.17
N LYS A 196 9.82 13.29 -2.33
CA LYS A 196 10.98 12.77 -1.62
C LYS A 196 10.81 12.92 -0.10
N VAL A 197 11.43 12.00 0.64
CA VAL A 197 11.38 11.96 2.12
C VAL A 197 12.66 12.54 2.72
N VAL A 198 13.77 12.45 2.01
CA VAL A 198 15.05 13.03 2.43
C VAL A 198 15.52 14.06 1.40
N SER A 199 16.23 15.09 1.86
CA SER A 199 16.62 16.23 1.02
C SER A 199 17.46 15.83 -0.19
N THR A 200 18.29 14.78 -0.05
CA THR A 200 19.16 14.22 -1.09
C THR A 200 18.49 13.13 -1.93
N GLY A 201 17.32 12.64 -1.51
CA GLY A 201 16.59 11.58 -2.19
C GLY A 201 15.80 12.06 -3.40
N SER A 202 15.25 11.12 -4.13
CA SER A 202 14.37 11.32 -5.27
C SER A 202 12.91 11.15 -4.86
N GLN A 203 11.99 11.65 -5.69
CA GLN A 203 10.56 11.35 -5.59
C GLN A 203 10.30 9.92 -6.05
N ILE A 204 9.20 9.31 -5.58
CA ILE A 204 8.73 8.01 -6.10
C ILE A 204 7.84 8.26 -7.33
N GLN A 205 8.04 7.45 -8.37
CA GLN A 205 7.23 7.41 -9.58
C GLN A 205 7.11 5.97 -10.05
N GLU A 206 5.90 5.43 -10.04
CA GLU A 206 5.66 4.02 -10.29
C GLU A 206 4.43 3.81 -11.17
N LEU A 207 4.51 2.81 -12.05
CA LEU A 207 3.37 2.30 -12.82
C LEU A 207 3.07 0.88 -12.33
N THR A 208 1.86 0.70 -11.85
CA THR A 208 1.34 -0.61 -11.44
C THR A 208 0.37 -1.14 -12.48
N LEU A 209 0.54 -2.39 -12.89
CA LEU A 209 -0.47 -3.16 -13.63
C LEU A 209 -0.98 -4.27 -12.73
N PHE A 210 -2.29 -4.46 -12.69
CA PHE A 210 -2.88 -5.48 -11.83
C PHE A 210 -4.03 -6.23 -12.50
N VAL A 211 -4.24 -7.46 -12.03
CA VAL A 211 -5.39 -8.30 -12.39
C VAL A 211 -5.97 -8.89 -11.11
N THR A 212 -7.27 -8.73 -10.93
CA THR A 212 -8.04 -9.34 -9.84
C THR A 212 -8.99 -10.37 -10.39
N HIS A 213 -8.99 -11.59 -9.83
CA HIS A 213 -9.88 -12.66 -10.22
C HIS A 213 -10.68 -13.18 -9.02
N LYS A 214 -12.02 -13.24 -9.15
CA LYS A 214 -12.90 -13.85 -8.14
C LYS A 214 -12.90 -15.37 -8.33
N LEU A 215 -12.28 -16.09 -7.40
CA LEU A 215 -12.23 -17.55 -7.38
C LEU A 215 -13.60 -18.15 -6.97
N SER A 216 -14.22 -17.54 -5.95
CA SER A 216 -15.57 -17.89 -5.44
C SER A 216 -16.30 -16.65 -4.94
N HIS A 217 -17.40 -16.81 -4.20
CA HIS A 217 -18.06 -15.70 -3.49
C HIS A 217 -17.19 -15.16 -2.34
N GLU A 218 -16.45 -16.03 -1.68
CA GLU A 218 -15.64 -15.72 -0.50
C GLU A 218 -14.17 -15.42 -0.84
N TRP A 219 -13.66 -15.94 -1.97
CA TRP A 219 -12.24 -15.88 -2.33
C TRP A 219 -11.97 -15.03 -3.56
N LYS A 220 -10.96 -14.17 -3.43
CA LYS A 220 -10.45 -13.32 -4.51
C LYS A 220 -8.93 -13.35 -4.49
N ILE A 221 -8.30 -13.44 -5.67
CA ILE A 221 -6.84 -13.30 -5.84
C ILE A 221 -6.54 -12.07 -6.68
N GLN A 222 -5.51 -11.35 -6.31
CA GLN A 222 -4.95 -10.24 -7.09
C GLN A 222 -3.48 -10.51 -7.39
N LEU A 223 -3.09 -10.28 -8.62
CA LEU A 223 -1.70 -10.27 -9.08
C LEU A 223 -1.38 -8.87 -9.56
N TYR A 224 -0.16 -8.42 -9.34
CA TYR A 224 0.32 -7.14 -9.83
C TYR A 224 1.81 -7.14 -10.12
N VAL A 225 2.22 -6.19 -10.96
CA VAL A 225 3.61 -5.86 -11.23
C VAL A 225 3.77 -4.35 -11.21
N VAL A 226 4.92 -3.88 -10.73
CA VAL A 226 5.26 -2.46 -10.64
C VAL A 226 6.55 -2.21 -11.39
N LYS A 227 6.59 -1.10 -12.12
CA LYS A 227 7.81 -0.53 -12.71
C LYS A 227 8.05 0.86 -12.16
N GLY A 228 9.18 1.05 -11.50
CA GLY A 228 9.67 2.35 -11.07
C GLY A 228 10.33 3.13 -12.19
N PHE A 229 10.23 4.46 -12.11
CA PHE A 229 10.78 5.43 -13.07
C PHE A 229 11.68 6.48 -12.42
N SER A 230 12.02 6.30 -11.16
CA SER A 230 12.88 7.21 -10.41
C SER A 230 13.82 6.42 -9.52
N ASP A 231 14.91 7.05 -9.07
CA ASP A 231 15.93 6.39 -8.25
C ASP A 231 15.38 5.88 -6.91
N ALA A 232 14.33 6.49 -6.35
CA ALA A 232 13.70 6.05 -5.10
C ALA A 232 12.65 4.95 -5.29
N SER A 233 12.37 4.55 -6.53
CA SER A 233 11.41 3.50 -6.86
C SER A 233 12.12 2.17 -7.16
N PRO A 234 11.45 1.02 -6.99
CA PRO A 234 12.03 -0.27 -7.35
C PRO A 234 12.26 -0.37 -8.86
N ASP A 235 13.34 -1.03 -9.26
CA ASP A 235 13.56 -1.39 -10.66
C ASP A 235 12.49 -2.34 -11.17
N ALA A 236 12.09 -3.27 -10.32
CA ALA A 236 10.99 -4.20 -10.55
C ALA A 236 10.39 -4.63 -9.22
N GLU A 237 9.06 -4.70 -9.19
CA GLU A 237 8.29 -5.22 -8.07
C GLU A 237 7.13 -6.05 -8.60
N GLY A 238 6.71 -7.06 -7.85
CA GLY A 238 5.52 -7.80 -8.18
C GLY A 238 5.06 -8.65 -7.01
N GLY A 239 3.75 -8.91 -6.99
CA GLY A 239 3.18 -9.64 -5.88
C GLY A 239 1.83 -10.26 -6.18
N LEU A 240 1.37 -11.00 -5.19
CA LEU A 240 0.04 -11.58 -5.17
C LEU A 240 -0.61 -11.33 -3.81
N VAL A 241 -1.94 -11.24 -3.82
CA VAL A 241 -2.74 -11.13 -2.60
C VAL A 241 -3.93 -12.04 -2.71
N LEU A 242 -4.13 -12.86 -1.69
CA LEU A 242 -5.30 -13.72 -1.54
C LEU A 242 -6.21 -13.11 -0.47
N TYR A 243 -7.47 -12.88 -0.82
CA TYR A 243 -8.50 -12.32 0.06
C TYR A 243 -9.54 -13.37 0.39
N HIS A 244 -10.02 -13.36 1.63
CA HIS A 244 -11.14 -14.17 2.10
C HIS A 244 -12.17 -13.29 2.81
N MET A 245 -13.44 -13.41 2.44
CA MET A 245 -14.61 -12.80 3.08
C MET A 245 -15.36 -13.87 3.88
N PHE A 246 -15.74 -13.53 5.11
CA PHE A 246 -16.54 -14.41 5.99
C PHE A 246 -18.02 -14.09 5.90
#